data_8f8eab53bdcaa7660c5b510243e9bc4c
#
_entry.id   8f8eab53bdcaa7660c5b510243e9bc4c
#
_cell.length_a   1.000
_cell.length_b   1.000
_cell.length_c   1.000
_cell.angle_alpha   90.00
_cell.angle_beta   90.00
_cell.angle_gamma   90.00
#
_symmetry.space_group_name_H-M   'P 1'
#
loop_
_entity.id
_entity.type
_entity.pdbx_description
1 polymer ?
#
loop_
_entity_poly.entity_id
_entity_poly.type
_entity_poly.pdbx_seq_one_letter_code
_entity_poly.pdbx_strand_id
1 'polypeptide(L)'
;MCDICVMNSVKDRMLSRRNFFRATAATGIAAVATGVSAPATLAGGHGMVEDMTHTLHPDFPTYFGESQFSSEQLYNYAEHFFNLNQYTVVEHTGTHIDAPLHFSEDGASVDEIPVSDLVAPLCVIDIAQRADEDADTRVTPDDIRAWIAVNGDIPGGACVAMHSGWAGKVDTDGFRNFDGKTQHYPGFHVEAAQMLIEETGARSLAVDTLSLDHGISADFASHYAWLPTGRFGIENIAGLDRVPAVGATLVIGAPKHSGGTGGPARIFAMI
;
A
#
# COMPACT_ATOMS: atom_id res chain seq x y z
N MET A 1 13.60 -28.12 13.62
CA MET A 1 12.84 -28.34 14.87
C MET A 1 11.72 -29.32 14.56
N CYS A 2 11.45 -30.31 15.40
CA CYS A 2 10.43 -31.33 15.10
C CYS A 2 9.03 -30.70 15.28
N ASP A 3 8.17 -30.80 14.26
CA ASP A 3 6.81 -30.22 14.26
C ASP A 3 5.97 -30.67 15.48
N ILE A 4 6.16 -31.93 15.91
CA ILE A 4 5.52 -32.50 17.11
C ILE A 4 5.93 -31.76 18.39
N CYS A 5 7.20 -31.31 18.49
CA CYS A 5 7.68 -30.60 19.68
C CYS A 5 7.09 -29.17 19.75
N VAL A 6 6.93 -28.50 18.62
CA VAL A 6 6.27 -27.18 18.54
C VAL A 6 4.79 -27.31 18.90
N MET A 7 4.11 -28.31 18.35
CA MET A 7 2.70 -28.58 18.60
C MET A 7 2.43 -28.89 20.07
N ASN A 8 3.26 -29.71 20.72
CA ASN A 8 3.14 -30.01 22.15
C ASN A 8 3.38 -28.76 23.01
N SER A 9 4.37 -27.92 22.67
CA SER A 9 4.66 -26.69 23.41
C SER A 9 3.51 -25.67 23.31
N VAL A 10 2.84 -25.55 22.16
CA VAL A 10 1.67 -24.70 21.97
C VAL A 10 0.49 -25.22 22.79
N LYS A 11 0.23 -26.52 22.78
CA LYS A 11 -0.82 -27.19 23.54
C LYS A 11 -0.65 -26.99 25.04
N ASP A 12 0.56 -27.19 25.57
CA ASP A 12 0.87 -27.04 27.00
C ASP A 12 0.71 -25.58 27.46
N ARG A 13 1.08 -24.61 26.65
CA ARG A 13 0.87 -23.17 26.95
C ARG A 13 -0.62 -22.79 26.98
N MET A 14 -1.43 -23.34 26.09
CA MET A 14 -2.88 -23.10 26.08
C MET A 14 -3.60 -23.71 27.28
N LEU A 15 -3.21 -24.92 27.70
CA LEU A 15 -3.72 -25.55 28.89
C LEU A 15 -3.34 -24.77 30.17
N SER A 16 -2.12 -24.22 30.23
CA SER A 16 -1.66 -23.38 31.33
C SER A 16 -2.46 -22.06 31.43
N ARG A 17 -2.75 -21.40 30.33
CA ARG A 17 -3.59 -20.17 30.33
C ARG A 17 -5.02 -20.43 30.74
N ARG A 18 -5.61 -21.54 30.31
CA ARG A 18 -6.98 -21.93 30.72
C ARG A 18 -7.07 -22.22 32.23
N ASN A 19 -6.05 -22.81 32.82
CA ASN A 19 -5.96 -23.04 34.26
C ASN A 19 -5.70 -21.74 35.04
N PHE A 20 -4.95 -20.81 34.50
CA PHE A 20 -4.70 -19.49 35.10
C PHE A 20 -6.01 -18.70 35.24
N PHE A 21 -6.85 -18.65 34.22
CA PHE A 21 -8.14 -17.95 34.27
C PHE A 21 -9.18 -18.65 35.16
N ARG A 22 -9.06 -19.95 35.40
CA ARG A 22 -9.93 -20.66 36.35
C ARG A 22 -9.53 -20.45 37.81
N ALA A 23 -8.25 -20.21 38.08
CA ALA A 23 -7.73 -19.96 39.42
C ALA A 23 -8.03 -18.52 39.92
N THR A 24 -8.14 -17.54 39.02
CA THR A 24 -8.42 -16.13 39.40
C THR A 24 -9.88 -15.83 39.68
N ALA A 25 -10.82 -16.75 39.42
CA ALA A 25 -12.24 -16.57 39.72
C ALA A 25 -12.62 -16.87 41.17
N ALA A 26 -11.70 -17.33 42.03
CA ALA A 26 -12.02 -17.85 43.39
C ALA A 26 -11.47 -17.01 44.56
N THR A 27 -10.79 -15.89 44.34
CA THR A 27 -10.30 -15.02 45.42
C THR A 27 -10.79 -13.60 45.27
N GLY A 28 -11.93 -13.28 45.87
CA GLY A 28 -12.36 -11.92 46.12
C GLY A 28 -11.46 -11.29 47.18
N ILE A 29 -10.57 -10.38 46.80
CA ILE A 29 -9.82 -9.52 47.72
C ILE A 29 -10.31 -8.10 47.56
N ALA A 30 -10.84 -7.54 48.64
CA ALA A 30 -11.16 -6.14 48.77
C ALA A 30 -9.88 -5.31 48.59
N ALA A 31 -9.78 -4.55 47.52
CA ALA A 31 -8.69 -3.61 47.31
C ALA A 31 -9.00 -2.31 48.04
N VAL A 32 -8.21 -1.99 49.05
CA VAL A 32 -8.12 -0.66 49.66
C VAL A 32 -7.57 0.30 48.58
N ALA A 33 -8.34 1.32 48.24
CA ALA A 33 -7.95 2.37 47.33
C ALA A 33 -6.88 3.26 47.97
N THR A 34 -5.60 2.95 47.70
CA THR A 34 -4.52 3.91 47.83
C THR A 34 -4.39 4.61 46.47
N GLY A 35 -4.57 5.94 46.48
CA GLY A 35 -4.49 6.79 45.29
C GLY A 35 -3.12 6.74 44.67
N VAL A 36 -2.91 5.78 43.76
CA VAL A 36 -1.85 5.81 42.77
C VAL A 36 -2.48 6.48 41.56
N SER A 37 -2.06 7.72 41.27
CA SER A 37 -2.35 8.37 39.98
C SER A 37 -1.95 7.38 38.90
N ALA A 38 -2.92 6.87 38.17
CA ALA A 38 -2.64 6.17 36.94
C ALA A 38 -1.76 7.09 36.07
N PRO A 39 -0.67 6.59 35.47
CA PRO A 39 0.03 7.39 34.50
C PRO A 39 -0.99 7.84 33.48
N ALA A 40 -1.01 9.16 33.19
CA ALA A 40 -1.83 9.69 32.13
C ALA A 40 -1.55 8.82 30.88
N THR A 41 -2.49 7.99 30.51
CA THR A 41 -2.53 7.46 29.15
C THR A 41 -2.45 8.70 28.28
N LEU A 42 -1.34 8.87 27.58
CA LEU A 42 -1.30 9.72 26.43
C LEU A 42 -2.41 9.15 25.50
N ALA A 43 -3.62 9.67 25.67
CA ALA A 43 -4.58 9.72 24.61
C ALA A 43 -3.93 10.67 23.59
N GLY A 44 -2.93 10.17 22.86
CA GLY A 44 -2.51 10.76 21.63
C GLY A 44 -3.78 10.78 20.80
N GLY A 45 -4.32 11.95 20.52
CA GLY A 45 -5.29 12.13 19.46
C GLY A 45 -4.58 11.62 18.22
N HIS A 46 -4.75 10.32 17.92
CA HIS A 46 -4.43 9.81 16.61
C HIS A 46 -5.40 10.56 15.71
N GLY A 47 -4.88 11.46 14.88
CA GLY A 47 -5.63 11.98 13.75
C GLY A 47 -6.30 10.82 13.01
N MET A 48 -7.28 11.06 12.21
CA MET A 48 -7.91 10.00 11.43
C MET A 48 -6.84 9.23 10.67
N VAL A 49 -6.91 7.90 10.72
CA VAL A 49 -6.05 7.01 9.93
C VAL A 49 -6.93 6.37 8.88
N GLU A 50 -6.57 6.58 7.62
CA GLU A 50 -7.27 6.01 6.47
C GLU A 50 -6.48 4.86 5.89
N ASP A 51 -7.13 3.70 5.75
CA ASP A 51 -6.54 2.53 5.09
C ASP A 51 -6.58 2.71 3.57
N MET A 52 -5.42 2.74 2.96
CA MET A 52 -5.26 2.96 1.53
C MET A 52 -4.83 1.70 0.77
N THR A 53 -5.21 0.53 1.29
CA THR A 53 -4.80 -0.77 0.77
C THR A 53 -6.02 -1.60 0.39
N HIS A 54 -6.05 -2.13 -0.83
CA HIS A 54 -7.03 -3.14 -1.21
C HIS A 54 -6.76 -4.48 -0.55
N THR A 55 -7.82 -5.23 -0.23
CA THR A 55 -7.68 -6.60 0.24
C THR A 55 -7.17 -7.49 -0.89
N LEU A 56 -6.02 -8.11 -0.70
CA LEU A 56 -5.46 -9.04 -1.67
C LEU A 56 -6.14 -10.42 -1.56
N HIS A 57 -6.63 -10.93 -2.68
CA HIS A 57 -7.29 -12.22 -2.80
C HIS A 57 -6.97 -12.86 -4.17
N PRO A 58 -7.23 -14.16 -4.39
CA PRO A 58 -6.86 -14.86 -5.64
C PRO A 58 -7.44 -14.25 -6.92
N ASP A 59 -8.61 -13.62 -6.81
CA ASP A 59 -9.31 -13.00 -7.94
C ASP A 59 -9.02 -11.49 -8.06
N PHE A 60 -8.00 -10.96 -7.35
CA PHE A 60 -7.62 -9.56 -7.48
C PHE A 60 -7.20 -9.26 -8.93
N PRO A 61 -7.73 -8.19 -9.55
CA PRO A 61 -7.39 -7.87 -10.94
C PRO A 61 -5.90 -7.54 -11.07
N THR A 62 -5.24 -8.20 -12.03
CA THR A 62 -3.81 -8.05 -12.29
C THR A 62 -3.55 -7.49 -13.68
N TYR A 63 -2.38 -6.92 -13.91
CA TYR A 63 -1.98 -6.39 -15.20
C TYR A 63 -2.11 -7.44 -16.31
N PHE A 64 -1.63 -8.67 -16.08
CA PHE A 64 -1.68 -9.74 -17.07
C PHE A 64 -3.03 -10.48 -17.13
N GLY A 65 -3.93 -10.27 -16.16
CA GLY A 65 -5.25 -10.89 -16.10
C GLY A 65 -5.27 -12.32 -15.57
N GLU A 66 -4.13 -12.85 -15.17
CA GLU A 66 -4.00 -14.14 -14.50
C GLU A 66 -3.90 -13.96 -13.00
N SER A 67 -4.38 -14.93 -12.21
CA SER A 67 -4.23 -14.90 -10.76
C SER A 67 -2.75 -14.92 -10.38
N GLN A 68 -2.34 -13.94 -9.59
CA GLN A 68 -0.96 -13.80 -9.12
C GLN A 68 -0.83 -13.97 -7.60
N PHE A 69 -1.92 -14.34 -6.93
CA PHE A 69 -1.94 -14.66 -5.51
C PHE A 69 -2.66 -15.98 -5.25
N SER A 70 -2.07 -16.83 -4.42
CA SER A 70 -2.74 -18.02 -3.91
C SER A 70 -2.39 -18.26 -2.45
N SER A 71 -3.32 -18.85 -1.70
CA SER A 71 -3.15 -19.19 -0.29
C SER A 71 -3.60 -20.62 -0.03
N GLU A 72 -2.78 -21.38 0.70
CA GLU A 72 -3.04 -22.74 1.15
C GLU A 72 -3.03 -22.79 2.68
N GLN A 73 -4.05 -23.41 3.27
CA GLN A 73 -4.07 -23.61 4.72
C GLN A 73 -3.22 -24.83 5.08
N LEU A 74 -2.07 -24.62 5.75
CA LEU A 74 -1.19 -25.68 6.20
C LEU A 74 -1.67 -26.29 7.52
N TYR A 75 -2.19 -25.46 8.45
CA TYR A 75 -2.69 -25.87 9.75
C TYR A 75 -4.00 -25.16 10.07
N ASN A 76 -4.95 -25.87 10.69
CA ASN A 76 -6.23 -25.31 11.15
C ASN A 76 -6.37 -25.47 12.66
N TYR A 77 -7.18 -24.59 13.27
CA TYR A 77 -7.31 -24.56 14.73
C TYR A 77 -7.99 -25.78 15.32
N ALA A 78 -8.90 -26.43 14.58
CA ALA A 78 -9.67 -27.58 15.08
C ALA A 78 -8.77 -28.79 15.35
N GLU A 79 -7.77 -29.00 14.49
CA GLU A 79 -6.86 -30.15 14.55
C GLU A 79 -5.53 -29.83 15.24
N HIS A 80 -5.05 -28.58 15.05
CA HIS A 80 -3.69 -28.21 15.38
C HIS A 80 -3.58 -27.15 16.48
N PHE A 81 -4.72 -26.57 16.94
CA PHE A 81 -4.83 -25.49 17.94
C PHE A 81 -4.18 -24.16 17.52
N PHE A 82 -3.85 -23.99 16.26
CA PHE A 82 -3.42 -22.73 15.64
C PHE A 82 -3.77 -22.75 14.14
N ASN A 83 -3.82 -21.57 13.54
CA ASN A 83 -3.99 -21.44 12.10
C ASN A 83 -2.68 -20.98 11.46
N LEU A 84 -2.32 -21.56 10.32
CA LEU A 84 -1.18 -21.14 9.50
C LEU A 84 -1.52 -21.35 8.03
N ASN A 85 -1.31 -20.31 7.25
CA ASN A 85 -1.40 -20.39 5.80
C ASN A 85 -0.02 -20.17 5.18
N GLN A 86 0.19 -20.78 4.03
CA GLN A 86 1.24 -20.43 3.09
C GLN A 86 0.60 -19.67 1.93
N TYR A 87 1.26 -18.65 1.41
CA TYR A 87 0.82 -17.97 0.21
C TYR A 87 1.97 -17.84 -0.79
N THR A 88 1.61 -17.78 -2.07
CA THR A 88 2.47 -17.44 -3.19
C THR A 88 1.93 -16.17 -3.82
N VAL A 89 2.79 -15.19 -4.07
CA VAL A 89 2.40 -13.91 -4.65
C VAL A 89 3.48 -13.44 -5.62
N VAL A 90 3.06 -12.86 -6.74
CA VAL A 90 3.96 -12.11 -7.62
C VAL A 90 4.13 -10.71 -7.03
N GLU A 91 5.35 -10.16 -7.07
CA GLU A 91 5.71 -8.91 -6.38
C GLU A 91 4.77 -7.75 -6.71
N HIS A 92 4.38 -7.60 -7.98
CA HIS A 92 3.53 -6.50 -8.48
C HIS A 92 2.04 -6.89 -8.49
N THR A 93 1.50 -7.25 -7.33
CA THR A 93 0.12 -7.73 -7.17
C THR A 93 -0.59 -7.00 -6.03
N GLY A 94 -1.84 -6.59 -6.25
CA GLY A 94 -2.61 -5.82 -5.28
C GLY A 94 -2.09 -4.40 -5.10
N THR A 95 -2.36 -3.77 -3.97
CA THR A 95 -1.69 -2.53 -3.59
C THR A 95 -0.23 -2.85 -3.27
N HIS A 96 0.69 -2.31 -4.06
CA HIS A 96 2.11 -2.68 -3.99
C HIS A 96 3.03 -1.49 -4.24
N ILE A 97 4.31 -1.68 -3.97
CA ILE A 97 5.39 -0.74 -4.26
C ILE A 97 6.26 -1.28 -5.40
N ASP A 98 6.69 -0.39 -6.30
CA ASP A 98 7.70 -0.63 -7.32
C ASP A 98 9.01 -0.04 -6.89
N ALA A 99 10.02 -0.86 -6.64
CA ALA A 99 11.37 -0.38 -6.34
C ALA A 99 12.07 0.14 -7.61
N PRO A 100 13.11 0.98 -7.48
CA PRO A 100 13.93 1.42 -8.61
C PRO A 100 14.43 0.27 -9.49
N LEU A 101 14.74 -0.87 -8.90
CA LEU A 101 15.21 -2.09 -9.59
C LEU A 101 14.20 -2.62 -10.62
N HIS A 102 12.89 -2.31 -10.46
CA HIS A 102 11.87 -2.82 -11.38
C HIS A 102 12.09 -2.41 -12.84
N PHE A 103 12.52 -1.17 -13.10
CA PHE A 103 12.81 -0.64 -14.44
C PHE A 103 14.24 -0.08 -14.56
N SER A 104 15.19 -0.59 -13.78
CA SER A 104 16.58 -0.17 -13.80
C SER A 104 17.50 -1.38 -13.56
N GLU A 105 18.54 -1.54 -14.39
CA GLU A 105 19.49 -2.65 -14.25
C GLU A 105 20.24 -2.64 -12.90
N ASP A 106 20.61 -1.45 -12.44
CA ASP A 106 21.39 -1.23 -11.21
C ASP A 106 20.60 -0.42 -10.16
N GLY A 107 19.26 -0.43 -10.22
CA GLY A 107 18.41 0.28 -9.27
C GLY A 107 18.43 -0.36 -7.89
N ALA A 108 18.10 0.43 -6.86
CA ALA A 108 17.93 -0.07 -5.52
C ALA A 108 16.77 -1.07 -5.46
N SER A 109 16.97 -2.20 -4.78
CA SER A 109 15.90 -3.17 -4.48
C SER A 109 14.98 -2.65 -3.37
N VAL A 110 13.83 -3.30 -3.19
CA VAL A 110 12.80 -2.86 -2.23
C VAL A 110 13.32 -2.79 -0.79
N ASP A 111 14.24 -3.67 -0.41
CA ASP A 111 14.86 -3.69 0.93
C ASP A 111 15.93 -2.59 1.13
N GLU A 112 16.36 -1.95 0.05
CA GLU A 112 17.33 -0.85 0.07
C GLU A 112 16.66 0.54 0.05
N ILE A 113 15.35 0.63 -0.16
CA ILE A 113 14.61 1.90 -0.07
C ILE A 113 14.76 2.47 1.35
N PRO A 114 15.24 3.73 1.51
CA PRO A 114 15.38 4.34 2.82
C PRO A 114 14.05 4.41 3.56
N VAL A 115 14.02 3.99 4.82
CA VAL A 115 12.79 4.03 5.62
C VAL A 115 12.25 5.45 5.80
N SER A 116 13.10 6.47 5.70
CA SER A 116 12.69 7.88 5.69
C SER A 116 11.78 8.24 4.52
N ASP A 117 11.93 7.56 3.38
CA ASP A 117 11.14 7.80 2.17
C ASP A 117 9.78 7.06 2.22
N LEU A 118 9.64 6.10 3.15
CA LEU A 118 8.40 5.35 3.39
C LEU A 118 7.41 6.06 4.32
N VAL A 119 7.77 7.25 4.81
CA VAL A 119 6.88 8.15 5.57
C VAL A 119 6.94 9.51 4.87
N ALA A 120 5.94 9.82 4.07
CA ALA A 120 5.97 10.89 3.09
C ALA A 120 4.79 11.88 3.24
N PRO A 121 4.98 13.18 3.03
CA PRO A 121 3.85 14.07 2.75
C PRO A 121 3.07 13.56 1.54
N LEU A 122 1.73 13.49 1.65
CA LEU A 122 0.86 13.06 0.55
C LEU A 122 0.33 14.29 -0.20
N CYS A 123 0.50 14.29 -1.52
CA CYS A 123 -0.06 15.28 -2.45
C CYS A 123 -0.98 14.57 -3.42
N VAL A 124 -2.29 14.84 -3.40
CA VAL A 124 -3.28 14.17 -4.25
C VAL A 124 -3.69 15.09 -5.41
N ILE A 125 -3.42 14.65 -6.63
CA ILE A 125 -3.88 15.30 -7.86
C ILE A 125 -5.15 14.59 -8.33
N ASP A 126 -6.27 15.29 -8.28
CA ASP A 126 -7.58 14.75 -8.64
C ASP A 126 -7.89 14.97 -10.12
N ILE A 127 -8.03 13.86 -10.84
CA ILE A 127 -8.47 13.83 -12.25
C ILE A 127 -9.72 12.96 -12.45
N ALA A 128 -10.43 12.58 -11.37
CA ALA A 128 -11.52 11.61 -11.41
C ALA A 128 -12.63 11.98 -12.40
N GLN A 129 -13.04 13.25 -12.44
CA GLN A 129 -14.05 13.70 -13.41
C GLN A 129 -13.59 13.45 -14.85
N ARG A 130 -12.35 13.79 -15.17
CA ARG A 130 -11.79 13.59 -16.52
C ARG A 130 -11.62 12.11 -16.86
N ALA A 131 -11.29 11.29 -15.87
CA ALA A 131 -11.15 9.84 -16.02
C ALA A 131 -12.51 9.13 -16.27
N ASP A 132 -13.61 9.69 -15.78
CA ASP A 132 -14.95 9.18 -16.10
C ASP A 132 -15.37 9.49 -17.55
N GLU A 133 -14.88 10.61 -18.11
CA GLU A 133 -15.14 11.01 -19.49
C GLU A 133 -14.19 10.33 -20.49
N ASP A 134 -12.93 10.12 -20.09
CA ASP A 134 -11.87 9.51 -20.90
C ASP A 134 -10.98 8.62 -20.04
N ALA A 135 -11.13 7.30 -20.20
CA ALA A 135 -10.35 6.30 -19.48
C ALA A 135 -8.84 6.36 -19.78
N ASP A 136 -8.44 6.91 -20.92
CA ASP A 136 -7.03 7.02 -21.33
C ASP A 136 -6.41 8.37 -20.93
N THR A 137 -7.11 9.15 -20.12
CA THR A 137 -6.60 10.42 -19.61
C THR A 137 -5.37 10.23 -18.72
N ARG A 138 -4.58 11.30 -18.56
CA ARG A 138 -3.31 11.25 -17.82
C ARG A 138 -3.14 12.49 -16.97
N VAL A 139 -2.41 12.36 -15.86
CA VAL A 139 -1.85 13.53 -15.16
C VAL A 139 -0.80 14.18 -16.06
N THR A 140 -0.95 15.45 -16.34
CA THR A 140 -0.08 16.25 -17.19
C THR A 140 0.72 17.27 -16.37
N PRO A 141 1.76 17.92 -16.95
CA PRO A 141 2.44 19.04 -16.30
C PRO A 141 1.51 20.19 -15.91
N ASP A 142 0.45 20.42 -16.68
CA ASP A 142 -0.51 21.48 -16.38
C ASP A 142 -1.38 21.15 -15.16
N ASP A 143 -1.70 19.87 -14.94
CA ASP A 143 -2.40 19.42 -13.71
C ASP A 143 -1.53 19.67 -12.46
N ILE A 144 -0.23 19.39 -12.56
CA ILE A 144 0.73 19.63 -11.48
C ILE A 144 0.86 21.14 -11.20
N ARG A 145 0.97 21.97 -12.24
CA ARG A 145 1.03 23.43 -12.09
C ARG A 145 -0.25 23.99 -11.47
N ALA A 146 -1.41 23.50 -11.92
CA ALA A 146 -2.70 23.89 -11.36
C ALA A 146 -2.81 23.50 -9.89
N TRP A 147 -2.36 22.29 -9.52
CA TRP A 147 -2.33 21.83 -8.15
C TRP A 147 -1.42 22.72 -7.26
N ILE A 148 -0.20 23.03 -7.74
CA ILE A 148 0.76 23.90 -7.04
C ILE A 148 0.18 25.31 -6.84
N ALA A 149 -0.51 25.85 -7.83
CA ALA A 149 -1.10 27.18 -7.74
C ALA A 149 -2.17 27.30 -6.64
N VAL A 150 -2.83 26.19 -6.28
CA VAL A 150 -3.87 26.14 -5.25
C VAL A 150 -3.33 25.73 -3.89
N ASN A 151 -2.41 24.77 -3.85
CA ASN A 151 -2.00 24.08 -2.62
C ASN A 151 -0.59 24.48 -2.14
N GLY A 152 0.17 25.22 -2.95
CA GLY A 152 1.57 25.53 -2.71
C GLY A 152 2.53 24.47 -3.26
N ASP A 153 3.82 24.67 -3.02
CA ASP A 153 4.88 23.81 -3.55
C ASP A 153 4.77 22.36 -3.02
N ILE A 154 5.13 21.40 -3.88
CA ILE A 154 5.23 19.99 -3.49
C ILE A 154 6.38 19.83 -2.50
N PRO A 155 6.13 19.34 -1.27
CA PRO A 155 7.17 19.19 -0.26
C PRO A 155 8.28 18.22 -0.68
N GLY A 156 9.49 18.46 -0.23
CA GLY A 156 10.58 17.47 -0.38
C GLY A 156 10.22 16.14 0.27
N GLY A 157 10.50 15.03 -0.40
CA GLY A 157 10.16 13.70 0.07
C GLY A 157 8.71 13.28 -0.19
N ALA A 158 7.87 14.11 -0.83
CA ALA A 158 6.46 13.81 -1.02
C ALA A 158 6.21 12.60 -1.92
N CYS A 159 5.07 11.95 -1.65
CA CYS A 159 4.35 11.08 -2.57
C CYS A 159 3.32 11.91 -3.35
N VAL A 160 3.42 11.93 -4.68
CA VAL A 160 2.45 12.56 -5.56
C VAL A 160 1.52 11.48 -6.08
N ALA A 161 0.26 11.52 -5.66
CA ALA A 161 -0.75 10.52 -5.97
C ALA A 161 -1.77 11.02 -6.99
N MET A 162 -2.04 10.22 -8.01
CA MET A 162 -3.14 10.42 -8.94
C MET A 162 -4.42 9.80 -8.36
N HIS A 163 -5.44 10.61 -8.12
CA HIS A 163 -6.80 10.17 -7.86
C HIS A 163 -7.61 10.21 -9.15
N SER A 164 -7.93 9.04 -9.69
CA SER A 164 -8.73 8.89 -10.90
C SER A 164 -10.14 8.31 -10.65
N GLY A 165 -10.45 7.96 -9.38
CA GLY A 165 -11.68 7.25 -9.02
C GLY A 165 -11.65 5.75 -9.39
N TRP A 166 -10.53 5.28 -9.92
CA TRP A 166 -10.41 3.92 -10.45
C TRP A 166 -10.47 2.84 -9.38
N ALA A 167 -9.98 3.12 -8.17
CA ALA A 167 -10.06 2.21 -7.02
C ALA A 167 -11.47 1.69 -6.75
N GLY A 168 -12.51 2.48 -7.04
CA GLY A 168 -13.91 2.08 -6.91
C GLY A 168 -14.36 0.98 -7.88
N LYS A 169 -13.56 0.65 -8.90
CA LYS A 169 -13.87 -0.35 -9.93
C LYS A 169 -13.21 -1.72 -9.65
N VAL A 170 -12.43 -1.86 -8.57
CA VAL A 170 -11.55 -3.01 -8.30
C VAL A 170 -12.26 -4.37 -8.33
N ASP A 171 -13.53 -4.42 -7.91
CA ASP A 171 -14.32 -5.65 -7.89
C ASP A 171 -15.09 -5.90 -9.21
N THR A 172 -14.71 -5.21 -10.30
CA THR A 172 -15.38 -5.30 -11.61
C THR A 172 -14.37 -5.45 -12.74
N ASP A 173 -14.85 -5.94 -13.90
CA ASP A 173 -14.03 -5.98 -15.13
C ASP A 173 -13.58 -4.59 -15.59
N GLY A 174 -14.27 -3.53 -15.11
CA GLY A 174 -13.93 -2.14 -15.36
C GLY A 174 -12.61 -1.68 -14.73
N PHE A 175 -12.01 -2.44 -13.80
CA PHE A 175 -10.71 -2.11 -13.24
C PHE A 175 -9.59 -2.30 -14.27
N ARG A 176 -9.57 -3.45 -14.95
CA ARG A 176 -8.67 -3.68 -16.09
C ARG A 176 -9.14 -2.97 -17.35
N ASN A 177 -10.46 -2.84 -17.50
CA ASN A 177 -11.11 -2.21 -18.65
C ASN A 177 -10.50 -2.66 -19.99
N PHE A 178 -10.39 -3.99 -20.16
CA PHE A 178 -9.73 -4.63 -21.30
C PHE A 178 -10.69 -4.81 -22.46
N ASP A 179 -10.42 -4.23 -23.61
CA ASP A 179 -11.26 -4.26 -24.81
C ASP A 179 -11.06 -5.53 -25.69
N GLY A 180 -10.24 -6.48 -25.23
CA GLY A 180 -9.84 -7.69 -25.98
C GLY A 180 -8.48 -7.54 -26.67
N LYS A 181 -7.87 -6.35 -26.64
CA LYS A 181 -6.57 -6.05 -27.22
C LYS A 181 -5.66 -5.29 -26.28
N THR A 182 -6.19 -4.28 -25.61
CA THR A 182 -5.44 -3.43 -24.69
C THR A 182 -6.30 -3.04 -23.49
N GLN A 183 -5.69 -2.52 -22.45
CA GLN A 183 -6.33 -2.01 -21.26
C GLN A 183 -6.52 -0.49 -21.40
N HIS A 184 -7.55 0.06 -20.72
CA HIS A 184 -7.88 1.47 -20.75
C HIS A 184 -8.08 1.97 -19.32
N TYR A 185 -7.09 2.62 -18.75
CA TYR A 185 -7.13 3.25 -17.42
C TYR A 185 -6.15 4.41 -17.35
N PRO A 186 -6.41 5.41 -16.47
CA PRO A 186 -5.56 6.58 -16.32
C PRO A 186 -4.15 6.26 -15.79
N GLY A 187 -3.20 7.17 -16.03
CA GLY A 187 -1.85 7.11 -15.51
C GLY A 187 -1.16 8.47 -15.54
N PHE A 188 0.14 8.50 -15.34
CA PHE A 188 0.94 9.69 -15.50
C PHE A 188 1.40 9.84 -16.98
N HIS A 189 1.43 11.08 -17.46
CA HIS A 189 2.17 11.41 -18.66
C HIS A 189 3.65 11.48 -18.35
N VAL A 190 4.51 11.00 -19.25
CA VAL A 190 5.96 11.00 -19.02
C VAL A 190 6.53 12.40 -18.72
N GLU A 191 6.02 13.45 -19.40
CA GLU A 191 6.42 14.83 -19.12
C GLU A 191 6.03 15.30 -17.70
N ALA A 192 4.93 14.78 -17.14
CA ALA A 192 4.56 15.06 -15.75
C ALA A 192 5.56 14.41 -14.77
N ALA A 193 5.94 13.17 -15.02
CA ALA A 193 6.99 12.50 -14.23
C ALA A 193 8.33 13.25 -14.36
N GLN A 194 8.73 13.68 -15.54
CA GLN A 194 9.94 14.46 -15.78
C GLN A 194 9.90 15.80 -15.06
N MET A 195 8.79 16.55 -15.14
CA MET A 195 8.62 17.80 -14.40
C MET A 195 8.79 17.61 -12.90
N LEU A 196 8.18 16.56 -12.31
CA LEU A 196 8.33 16.26 -10.89
C LEU A 196 9.77 15.90 -10.51
N ILE A 197 10.51 15.23 -11.39
CA ILE A 197 11.93 14.92 -11.20
C ILE A 197 12.79 16.20 -11.19
N GLU A 198 12.53 17.10 -12.13
CA GLU A 198 13.37 18.28 -12.39
C GLU A 198 13.04 19.44 -11.46
N GLU A 199 11.75 19.64 -11.15
CA GLU A 199 11.26 20.85 -10.48
C GLU A 199 10.90 20.62 -9.01
N THR A 200 10.88 19.36 -8.52
CA THR A 200 10.44 19.06 -7.16
C THR A 200 11.36 18.07 -6.43
N GLY A 201 11.12 17.93 -5.11
CA GLY A 201 11.78 16.92 -4.28
C GLY A 201 10.94 15.65 -4.08
N ALA A 202 9.93 15.39 -4.89
CA ALA A 202 9.07 14.21 -4.78
C ALA A 202 9.89 12.90 -4.86
N ARG A 203 9.55 11.91 -4.02
CA ARG A 203 10.25 10.63 -3.92
C ARG A 203 9.44 9.46 -4.44
N SER A 204 8.12 9.58 -4.49
CA SER A 204 7.26 8.54 -5.04
C SER A 204 6.10 9.09 -5.85
N LEU A 205 5.67 8.31 -6.84
CA LEU A 205 4.37 8.43 -7.51
C LEU A 205 3.43 7.37 -6.95
N ALA A 206 2.14 7.69 -6.89
CA ALA A 206 1.11 6.70 -6.57
C ALA A 206 -0.05 6.80 -7.55
N VAL A 207 -0.67 5.67 -7.89
CA VAL A 207 -1.84 5.60 -8.76
C VAL A 207 -2.89 4.63 -8.19
N ASP A 208 -4.16 4.95 -8.37
CA ASP A 208 -5.27 4.06 -8.03
C ASP A 208 -5.62 3.08 -9.16
N THR A 209 -4.71 2.91 -10.12
CA THR A 209 -4.79 2.05 -11.31
C THR A 209 -3.71 0.96 -11.28
N LEU A 210 -3.73 0.07 -12.28
CA LEU A 210 -2.81 -1.08 -12.44
C LEU A 210 -1.39 -0.72 -12.86
N SER A 211 -1.11 0.54 -13.23
CA SER A 211 0.20 0.97 -13.69
C SER A 211 0.39 2.47 -13.51
N LEU A 212 1.63 2.92 -13.22
CA LEU A 212 2.01 4.33 -13.27
C LEU A 212 1.75 4.93 -14.66
N ASP A 213 1.93 4.14 -15.71
CA ASP A 213 1.55 4.49 -17.07
C ASP A 213 0.07 4.24 -17.31
N HIS A 214 -0.54 4.98 -18.24
CA HIS A 214 -1.92 4.77 -18.66
C HIS A 214 -2.08 3.44 -19.42
N GLY A 215 -3.28 2.86 -19.42
CA GLY A 215 -3.52 1.49 -19.89
C GLY A 215 -3.08 1.18 -21.33
N ILE A 216 -3.16 2.13 -22.25
CA ILE A 216 -2.74 1.95 -23.64
C ILE A 216 -1.23 2.18 -23.87
N SER A 217 -0.45 2.50 -22.82
CA SER A 217 0.99 2.67 -22.93
C SER A 217 1.66 1.36 -23.35
N ALA A 218 2.39 1.39 -24.46
CA ALA A 218 3.12 0.23 -24.97
C ALA A 218 4.60 0.23 -24.57
N ASP A 219 5.10 1.33 -24.03
CA ASP A 219 6.52 1.60 -23.80
C ASP A 219 6.89 1.88 -22.33
N PHE A 220 5.90 1.93 -21.42
CA PHE A 220 6.11 2.22 -20.01
C PHE A 220 6.94 3.49 -19.76
N ALA A 221 6.66 4.55 -20.53
CA ALA A 221 7.49 5.76 -20.55
C ALA A 221 7.61 6.43 -19.17
N SER A 222 6.55 6.42 -18.35
CA SER A 222 6.57 6.99 -17.01
C SER A 222 7.41 6.14 -16.04
N HIS A 223 7.34 4.81 -16.10
CA HIS A 223 8.21 3.91 -15.35
C HIS A 223 9.69 4.13 -15.70
N TYR A 224 10.02 4.12 -17.00
CA TYR A 224 11.39 4.33 -17.47
C TYR A 224 11.95 5.73 -17.15
N ALA A 225 11.09 6.75 -17.08
CA ALA A 225 11.53 8.07 -16.64
C ALA A 225 11.75 8.15 -15.13
N TRP A 226 10.88 7.52 -14.33
CA TRP A 226 10.80 7.71 -12.88
C TRP A 226 11.74 6.79 -12.10
N LEU A 227 11.60 5.47 -12.24
CA LEU A 227 12.25 4.47 -11.41
C LEU A 227 13.80 4.50 -11.49
N PRO A 228 14.44 4.68 -12.69
CA PRO A 228 15.90 4.76 -12.80
C PRO A 228 16.52 5.96 -12.07
N THR A 229 15.72 6.94 -11.65
CA THR A 229 16.21 8.09 -10.87
C THR A 229 16.38 7.79 -9.37
N GLY A 230 16.19 6.53 -8.95
CA GLY A 230 16.25 6.11 -7.56
C GLY A 230 14.98 6.47 -6.77
N ARG A 231 13.89 6.78 -7.46
CA ARG A 231 12.53 7.00 -6.93
C ARG A 231 11.71 5.74 -7.07
N PHE A 232 10.61 5.61 -6.35
CA PHE A 232 9.77 4.41 -6.36
C PHE A 232 8.32 4.73 -6.75
N GLY A 233 7.57 3.70 -7.13
CA GLY A 233 6.16 3.75 -7.50
C GLY A 233 5.27 3.09 -6.47
N ILE A 234 3.98 3.40 -6.49
CA ILE A 234 2.91 2.74 -5.75
C ILE A 234 1.75 2.55 -6.73
N GLU A 235 1.27 1.33 -6.86
CA GLU A 235 0.16 1.01 -7.74
C GLU A 235 -1.01 0.39 -6.96
N ASN A 236 -2.21 0.55 -7.52
CA ASN A 236 -3.44 0.09 -6.90
C ASN A 236 -3.65 0.63 -5.48
N ILE A 237 -3.32 1.90 -5.24
CA ILE A 237 -3.62 2.54 -3.96
C ILE A 237 -5.14 2.79 -3.85
N ALA A 238 -5.71 2.56 -2.67
CA ALA A 238 -7.11 2.81 -2.38
C ALA A 238 -7.32 4.14 -1.65
N GLY A 239 -8.56 4.60 -1.56
CA GLY A 239 -8.98 5.62 -0.59
C GLY A 239 -8.46 7.03 -0.83
N LEU A 240 -7.97 7.36 -2.02
CA LEU A 240 -7.55 8.72 -2.36
C LEU A 240 -8.70 9.75 -2.34
N ASP A 241 -9.93 9.31 -2.49
CA ASP A 241 -11.15 10.11 -2.36
C ASP A 241 -11.48 10.51 -0.90
N ARG A 242 -10.85 9.87 0.09
CA ARG A 242 -11.12 10.07 1.52
C ARG A 242 -10.04 10.87 2.24
N VAL A 243 -9.01 11.29 1.52
CA VAL A 243 -7.91 12.10 2.05
C VAL A 243 -7.88 13.49 1.42
N PRO A 244 -7.39 14.52 2.13
CA PRO A 244 -7.26 15.86 1.54
C PRO A 244 -6.18 15.91 0.46
N ALA A 245 -6.29 16.90 -0.44
CA ALA A 245 -5.28 17.13 -1.48
C ALA A 245 -3.87 17.38 -0.94
N VAL A 246 -3.76 17.91 0.29
CA VAL A 246 -2.50 18.21 0.99
C VAL A 246 -2.70 18.11 2.51
N GLY A 247 -1.62 17.81 3.24
CA GLY A 247 -1.61 17.81 4.70
C GLY A 247 -1.66 16.42 5.35
N ALA A 248 -2.01 15.38 4.60
CA ALA A 248 -1.90 14.01 5.08
C ALA A 248 -0.45 13.50 5.01
N THR A 249 -0.12 12.57 5.90
CA THR A 249 1.14 11.81 5.87
C THR A 249 0.86 10.39 5.45
N LEU A 250 1.46 9.95 4.34
CA LEU A 250 1.41 8.58 3.87
C LEU A 250 2.46 7.72 4.59
N VAL A 251 2.04 6.56 5.08
CA VAL A 251 2.92 5.54 5.65
C VAL A 251 2.85 4.28 4.79
N ILE A 252 4.01 3.85 4.30
CA ILE A 252 4.14 2.79 3.31
C ILE A 252 4.83 1.60 3.98
N GLY A 253 4.08 0.54 4.25
CA GLY A 253 4.59 -0.71 4.81
C GLY A 253 5.18 -1.61 3.72
N ALA A 254 6.27 -1.14 3.07
CA ALA A 254 6.96 -1.90 2.06
C ALA A 254 7.56 -3.20 2.62
N PRO A 255 7.57 -4.30 1.85
CA PRO A 255 8.25 -5.52 2.28
C PRO A 255 9.76 -5.31 2.30
N LYS A 256 10.47 -6.06 3.16
CA LYS A 256 11.93 -5.99 3.26
C LYS A 256 12.57 -7.33 2.93
N HIS A 257 12.33 -7.83 1.72
CA HIS A 257 13.00 -9.03 1.20
C HIS A 257 14.11 -8.64 0.24
N SER A 258 15.25 -9.31 0.38
CA SER A 258 16.48 -8.95 -0.33
C SER A 258 16.35 -9.11 -1.84
N GLY A 259 16.73 -8.07 -2.57
CA GLY A 259 16.79 -8.10 -4.03
C GLY A 259 15.44 -8.05 -4.73
N GLY A 260 14.35 -7.73 -4.01
CA GLY A 260 13.02 -7.62 -4.60
C GLY A 260 12.87 -6.40 -5.49
N THR A 261 12.12 -6.55 -6.59
CA THR A 261 11.81 -5.45 -7.52
C THR A 261 10.61 -4.61 -7.04
N GLY A 262 9.90 -5.11 -6.03
CA GLY A 262 8.73 -4.50 -5.43
C GLY A 262 8.07 -5.45 -4.42
N GLY A 263 6.80 -5.22 -4.12
CA GLY A 263 6.02 -6.15 -3.32
C GLY A 263 4.73 -5.58 -2.76
N PRO A 264 3.73 -6.45 -2.45
CA PRO A 264 2.51 -6.03 -1.80
C PRO A 264 2.78 -5.27 -0.50
N ALA A 265 2.14 -4.13 -0.34
CA ALA A 265 2.39 -3.21 0.77
C ALA A 265 1.10 -2.87 1.51
N ARG A 266 1.18 -2.74 2.85
CA ARG A 266 0.10 -2.11 3.62
C ARG A 266 0.37 -0.62 3.71
N ILE A 267 -0.53 0.17 3.13
CA ILE A 267 -0.41 1.62 3.02
C ILE A 267 -1.55 2.28 3.77
N PHE A 268 -1.27 3.34 4.50
CA PHE A 268 -2.29 4.13 5.19
C PHE A 268 -1.87 5.59 5.30
N ALA A 269 -2.85 6.48 5.35
CA ALA A 269 -2.63 7.90 5.55
C ALA A 269 -3.02 8.32 6.98
N MET A 270 -2.23 9.20 7.57
CA MET A 270 -2.56 9.93 8.79
C MET A 270 -3.01 11.34 8.40
N ILE A 271 -4.22 11.73 8.84
CA ILE A 271 -4.90 12.99 8.50
C ILE A 271 -5.01 13.86 9.75
#